data_7d624c3dba9a67cd736d3eb214993229
#
_entry.id   7d624c3dba9a67cd736d3eb214993229
#
_cell.length_a   1.000
_cell.length_b   1.000
_cell.length_c   1.000
_cell.angle_alpha   90.00
_cell.angle_beta   90.00
_cell.angle_gamma   90.00
#
_symmetry.space_group_name_H-M   'P 1'
#
loop_
_entity.id
_entity.type
_entity.pdbx_description
1 polymer ?
#
loop_
_entity_poly.entity_id
_entity_poly.type
_entity_poly.pdbx_seq_one_letter_code
_entity_poly.pdbx_strand_id
1 'polypeptide(L)'
;MVKLTNNIILRSLQKNAMIAAKNDILKINDQSSVYGLTLTPDDVEEVIKSRGYSLKTYGRIDLNMDATKKIINKIYTSQYTDKDDYVEVINELQDVFYYLKNETLDKISDDEIIDLIGEFYEKSSGRIDNIENLAEKFAMDFKCKRVNIDE
;
A
#
# COMPACT_ATOMS: atom_id res chain seq x y z
N MET A 1 10.01 32.27 -18.35
CA MET A 1 11.28 31.62 -17.99
C MET A 1 11.32 31.12 -16.54
N VAL A 2 10.85 31.92 -15.56
CA VAL A 2 10.83 31.50 -14.15
C VAL A 2 9.98 30.23 -13.94
N LYS A 3 8.82 30.10 -14.62
CA LYS A 3 7.96 28.91 -14.55
C LYS A 3 8.61 27.64 -15.11
N LEU A 4 9.40 27.77 -16.19
CA LEU A 4 10.08 26.64 -16.81
C LEU A 4 11.19 26.10 -15.91
N THR A 5 11.96 26.99 -15.28
CA THR A 5 13.02 26.62 -14.35
C THR A 5 12.46 25.94 -13.10
N ASN A 6 11.35 26.45 -12.54
CA ASN A 6 10.68 25.84 -11.39
C ASN A 6 10.14 24.45 -11.71
N ASN A 7 9.58 24.25 -12.92
CA ASN A 7 9.09 22.93 -13.34
C ASN A 7 10.23 21.91 -13.50
N ILE A 8 11.38 22.33 -14.01
CA ILE A 8 12.57 21.49 -14.14
C ILE A 8 13.09 21.08 -12.75
N ILE A 9 13.16 22.02 -11.82
CA ILE A 9 13.60 21.76 -10.44
C ILE A 9 12.64 20.78 -9.76
N LEU A 10 11.33 20.98 -9.87
CA LEU A 10 10.32 20.11 -9.30
C LEU A 10 10.41 18.68 -9.85
N ARG A 11 10.59 18.53 -11.17
CA ARG A 11 10.76 17.21 -11.80
C ARG A 11 12.00 16.50 -11.30
N SER A 12 13.12 17.23 -11.14
CA SER A 12 14.36 16.68 -10.60
C SER A 12 14.19 16.21 -9.16
N LEU A 13 13.52 17.01 -8.32
CA LEU A 13 13.22 16.65 -6.92
C LEU A 13 12.32 15.43 -6.84
N GLN A 14 11.28 15.35 -7.66
CA GLN A 14 10.38 14.21 -7.72
C GLN A 14 11.11 12.94 -8.17
N LYS A 15 11.98 13.05 -9.18
CA LYS A 15 12.78 11.92 -9.66
C LYS A 15 13.73 11.43 -8.58
N ASN A 16 14.40 12.33 -7.87
CA ASN A 16 15.33 11.97 -6.79
C ASN A 16 14.58 11.32 -5.62
N ALA A 17 13.41 11.84 -5.26
CA ALA A 17 12.56 11.25 -4.21
C ALA A 17 12.11 9.85 -4.61
N MET A 18 11.77 9.64 -5.87
CA MET A 18 11.35 8.32 -6.39
C MET A 18 12.50 7.32 -6.36
N ILE A 19 13.72 7.74 -6.73
CA ILE A 19 14.91 6.88 -6.67
C ILE A 19 15.19 6.48 -5.22
N ALA A 20 15.10 7.42 -4.28
CA ALA A 20 15.28 7.14 -2.86
C ALA A 20 14.22 6.15 -2.34
N ALA A 21 12.97 6.32 -2.75
CA ALA A 21 11.87 5.43 -2.38
C ALA A 21 12.08 4.01 -2.90
N LYS A 22 12.53 3.88 -4.15
CA LYS A 22 12.86 2.56 -4.75
C LYS A 22 13.96 1.88 -3.95
N ASN A 23 15.02 2.62 -3.60
CA ASN A 23 16.13 2.08 -2.83
C ASN A 23 15.70 1.64 -1.43
N ASP A 24 14.82 2.40 -0.78
CA ASP A 24 14.27 2.05 0.52
C ASP A 24 13.47 0.75 0.47
N ILE A 25 12.66 0.56 -0.57
CA ILE A 25 11.90 -0.67 -0.76
C ILE A 25 12.84 -1.85 -1.02
N LEU A 26 13.86 -1.66 -1.87
CA LEU A 26 14.84 -2.71 -2.16
C LEU A 26 15.63 -3.13 -0.92
N LYS A 27 15.87 -2.23 0.02
CA LYS A 27 16.55 -2.55 1.29
C LYS A 27 15.77 -3.54 2.15
N ILE A 28 14.47 -3.62 1.99
CA ILE A 28 13.64 -4.59 2.71
C ILE A 28 14.07 -6.02 2.38
N ASN A 29 14.63 -6.23 1.17
CA ASN A 29 15.19 -7.53 0.77
C ASN A 29 16.24 -8.06 1.75
N ASP A 30 16.98 -7.18 2.43
CA ASP A 30 17.99 -7.59 3.41
C ASP A 30 17.37 -8.45 4.52
N GLN A 31 16.13 -8.17 4.88
CA GLN A 31 15.38 -8.91 5.90
C GLN A 31 14.47 -9.98 5.29
N SER A 32 13.75 -9.65 4.22
CA SER A 32 12.75 -10.54 3.64
C SER A 32 13.37 -11.73 2.89
N SER A 33 14.62 -11.61 2.42
CA SER A 33 15.32 -12.69 1.74
C SER A 33 15.50 -13.94 2.62
N VAL A 34 15.55 -13.78 3.93
CA VAL A 34 15.61 -14.90 4.89
C VAL A 34 14.37 -15.80 4.75
N TYR A 35 13.24 -15.22 4.32
CA TYR A 35 11.98 -15.94 4.08
C TYR A 35 11.82 -16.36 2.61
N GLY A 36 12.87 -16.18 1.79
CA GLY A 36 12.83 -16.48 0.36
C GLY A 36 12.08 -15.43 -0.47
N LEU A 37 11.87 -14.25 0.08
CA LEU A 37 11.08 -13.18 -0.54
C LEU A 37 12.02 -12.01 -0.91
N THR A 38 12.14 -11.76 -2.21
CA THR A 38 12.94 -10.65 -2.73
C THR A 38 12.18 -9.94 -3.85
N LEU A 39 12.42 -8.64 -3.96
CA LEU A 39 11.91 -7.81 -5.05
C LEU A 39 13.09 -7.38 -5.93
N THR A 40 12.96 -7.57 -7.23
CA THR A 40 13.92 -7.02 -8.19
C THR A 40 13.62 -5.52 -8.39
N PRO A 41 14.54 -4.75 -8.98
CA PRO A 41 14.23 -3.37 -9.37
C PRO A 41 13.00 -3.25 -10.26
N ASP A 42 12.78 -4.18 -11.18
CA ASP A 42 11.59 -4.21 -12.04
C ASP A 42 10.32 -4.48 -11.22
N ASP A 43 10.40 -5.37 -10.24
CA ASP A 43 9.30 -5.65 -9.32
C ASP A 43 8.90 -4.37 -8.55
N VAL A 44 9.88 -3.63 -8.08
CA VAL A 44 9.63 -2.38 -7.34
C VAL A 44 8.96 -1.35 -8.25
N GLU A 45 9.38 -1.25 -9.50
CA GLU A 45 8.73 -0.37 -10.47
C GLU A 45 7.27 -0.74 -10.70
N GLU A 46 6.99 -2.03 -10.79
CA GLU A 46 5.61 -2.54 -10.93
C GLU A 46 4.77 -2.20 -9.71
N VAL A 47 5.33 -2.36 -8.51
CA VAL A 47 4.66 -1.98 -7.25
C VAL A 47 4.33 -0.49 -7.23
N ILE A 48 5.27 0.36 -7.62
CA ILE A 48 5.08 1.82 -7.68
C ILE A 48 3.99 2.17 -8.70
N LYS A 49 4.00 1.52 -9.85
CA LYS A 49 3.00 1.73 -10.90
C LYS A 49 1.60 1.34 -10.41
N SER A 50 1.48 0.20 -9.75
CA SER A 50 0.24 -0.28 -9.16
C SER A 50 -0.30 0.69 -8.10
N ARG A 51 0.59 1.21 -7.25
CA ARG A 51 0.25 2.25 -6.29
C ARG A 51 -0.35 3.48 -6.99
N GLY A 52 0.27 3.91 -8.08
CA GLY A 52 -0.21 5.04 -8.88
C GLY A 52 -1.61 4.82 -9.42
N TYR A 53 -1.94 3.62 -9.87
CA TYR A 53 -3.29 3.27 -10.31
C TYR A 53 -4.31 3.36 -9.18
N SER A 54 -3.97 2.84 -7.99
CA SER A 54 -4.86 2.91 -6.84
C SER A 54 -5.11 4.37 -6.43
N LEU A 55 -4.07 5.18 -6.37
CA LEU A 55 -4.20 6.60 -6.04
C LEU A 55 -5.12 7.31 -7.02
N LYS A 56 -4.95 7.04 -8.31
CA LYS A 56 -5.79 7.63 -9.36
C LYS A 56 -7.25 7.17 -9.23
N THR A 57 -7.46 5.88 -8.96
CA THR A 57 -8.80 5.30 -8.82
C THR A 57 -9.59 5.98 -7.71
N TYR A 58 -8.94 6.28 -6.59
CA TYR A 58 -9.60 6.88 -5.42
C TYR A 58 -9.43 8.40 -5.36
N GLY A 59 -8.85 9.02 -6.41
CA GLY A 59 -8.66 10.46 -6.46
C GLY A 59 -7.76 11.01 -5.36
N ARG A 60 -6.70 10.28 -5.01
CA ARG A 60 -5.84 10.59 -3.88
C ARG A 60 -4.45 10.99 -4.34
N ILE A 61 -3.79 11.78 -3.51
CA ILE A 61 -2.37 12.13 -3.64
C ILE A 61 -1.66 11.64 -2.39
N ASP A 62 -0.56 10.92 -2.57
CA ASP A 62 0.31 10.48 -1.49
C ASP A 62 1.75 10.76 -1.92
N LEU A 63 2.45 11.57 -1.14
CA LEU A 63 3.76 12.09 -1.51
C LEU A 63 4.93 11.18 -1.12
N ASN A 64 4.67 10.13 -0.33
CA ASN A 64 5.72 9.20 0.10
C ASN A 64 5.27 7.75 -0.07
N MET A 65 6.22 6.83 0.09
CA MET A 65 5.99 5.39 -0.08
C MET A 65 5.86 4.64 1.26
N ASP A 66 5.56 5.35 2.34
CA ASP A 66 5.54 4.75 3.68
C ASP A 66 4.49 3.65 3.82
N ALA A 67 3.30 3.85 3.25
CA ALA A 67 2.24 2.83 3.27
C ALA A 67 2.70 1.55 2.57
N THR A 68 3.32 1.66 1.41
CA THR A 68 3.84 0.51 0.66
C THR A 68 4.89 -0.25 1.48
N LYS A 69 5.84 0.46 2.08
CA LYS A 69 6.87 -0.16 2.91
C LYS A 69 6.27 -0.88 4.11
N LYS A 70 5.29 -0.27 4.77
CA LYS A 70 4.59 -0.87 5.92
C LYS A 70 3.81 -2.12 5.54
N ILE A 71 3.17 -2.13 4.37
CA ILE A 71 2.47 -3.30 3.84
C ILE A 71 3.46 -4.45 3.65
N ILE A 72 4.57 -4.20 2.97
CA ILE A 72 5.59 -5.21 2.72
C ILE A 72 6.12 -5.77 4.05
N ASN A 73 6.45 -4.89 4.99
CA ASN A 73 6.95 -5.29 6.31
C ASN A 73 5.93 -6.11 7.09
N LYS A 74 4.64 -5.88 6.85
CA LYS A 74 3.56 -6.61 7.53
C LYS A 74 3.44 -8.05 7.07
N ILE A 75 3.69 -8.33 5.78
CA ILE A 75 3.38 -9.62 5.19
C ILE A 75 4.58 -10.54 4.96
N TYR A 76 5.81 -10.02 4.89
CA TYR A 76 6.94 -10.87 4.50
C TYR A 76 7.26 -11.95 5.55
N THR A 77 6.88 -11.76 6.80
CA THR A 77 7.05 -12.77 7.86
C THR A 77 5.90 -13.76 7.94
N SER A 78 4.82 -13.54 7.19
CA SER A 78 3.64 -14.43 7.23
C SER A 78 3.92 -15.75 6.54
N GLN A 79 3.45 -16.84 7.15
CA GLN A 79 3.53 -18.18 6.56
C GLN A 79 2.72 -18.31 5.26
N TYR A 80 1.78 -17.39 5.01
CA TYR A 80 0.91 -17.42 3.84
C TYR A 80 1.47 -16.67 2.65
N THR A 81 2.60 -16.01 2.80
CA THR A 81 3.22 -15.23 1.73
C THR A 81 4.10 -16.12 0.87
N ASP A 82 3.82 -16.18 -0.42
CA ASP A 82 4.54 -17.01 -1.40
C ASP A 82 5.34 -16.10 -2.34
N LYS A 83 6.54 -16.55 -2.69
CA LYS A 83 7.40 -15.84 -3.64
C LYS A 83 6.79 -15.70 -5.03
N ASP A 84 5.94 -16.65 -5.44
CA ASP A 84 5.38 -16.70 -6.78
C ASP A 84 4.32 -15.61 -7.02
N ASP A 85 3.64 -15.16 -5.96
CA ASP A 85 2.62 -14.11 -6.04
C ASP A 85 2.93 -12.89 -5.16
N TYR A 86 4.16 -12.76 -4.70
CA TYR A 86 4.55 -11.72 -3.75
C TYR A 86 4.24 -10.31 -4.26
N VAL A 87 4.63 -10.01 -5.51
CA VAL A 87 4.37 -8.69 -6.13
C VAL A 87 2.87 -8.44 -6.29
N GLU A 88 2.15 -9.44 -6.78
CA GLU A 88 0.70 -9.35 -6.97
C GLU A 88 -0.02 -9.07 -5.64
N VAL A 89 0.36 -9.78 -4.59
CA VAL A 89 -0.21 -9.59 -3.25
C VAL A 89 0.06 -8.17 -2.74
N ILE A 90 1.29 -7.68 -2.88
CA ILE A 90 1.63 -6.31 -2.47
C ILE A 90 0.73 -5.32 -3.21
N ASN A 91 0.56 -5.49 -4.52
CA ASN A 91 -0.26 -4.61 -5.34
C ASN A 91 -1.72 -4.59 -4.88
N GLU A 92 -2.28 -5.75 -4.61
CA GLU A 92 -3.66 -5.88 -4.14
C GLU A 92 -3.84 -5.26 -2.74
N LEU A 93 -2.86 -5.43 -1.86
CA LEU A 93 -2.92 -4.85 -0.52
C LEU A 93 -2.78 -3.33 -0.54
N GLN A 94 -2.03 -2.78 -1.49
CA GLN A 94 -2.00 -1.33 -1.69
C GLN A 94 -3.39 -0.80 -2.08
N ASP A 95 -4.09 -1.51 -2.96
CA ASP A 95 -5.43 -1.14 -3.36
C ASP A 95 -6.40 -1.20 -2.18
N VAL A 96 -6.34 -2.25 -1.38
CA VAL A 96 -7.15 -2.38 -0.16
C VAL A 96 -6.85 -1.23 0.81
N PHE A 97 -5.59 -0.86 0.96
CA PHE A 97 -5.20 0.25 1.84
C PHE A 97 -5.89 1.55 1.43
N TYR A 98 -5.78 1.94 0.16
CA TYR A 98 -6.39 3.19 -0.32
C TYR A 98 -7.91 3.12 -0.37
N TYR A 99 -8.47 1.95 -0.66
CA TYR A 99 -9.90 1.69 -0.54
C TYR A 99 -10.38 2.00 0.88
N LEU A 100 -9.72 1.46 1.90
CA LEU A 100 -10.09 1.69 3.30
C LEU A 100 -9.90 3.14 3.71
N LYS A 101 -8.82 3.80 3.28
CA LYS A 101 -8.63 5.23 3.53
C LYS A 101 -9.80 6.04 2.98
N ASN A 102 -10.21 5.75 1.75
CA ASN A 102 -11.29 6.45 1.08
C ASN A 102 -12.64 6.19 1.77
N GLU A 103 -12.97 4.93 2.03
CA GLU A 103 -14.25 4.53 2.59
C GLU A 103 -14.44 4.99 4.04
N THR A 104 -13.37 5.15 4.79
CA THR A 104 -13.40 5.66 6.16
C THR A 104 -13.21 7.18 6.23
N LEU A 105 -13.14 7.86 5.10
CA LEU A 105 -12.96 9.32 4.99
C LEU A 105 -11.74 9.82 5.77
N ASP A 106 -10.64 9.06 5.71
CA ASP A 106 -9.38 9.37 6.40
C ASP A 106 -9.50 9.47 7.93
N LYS A 107 -10.54 8.89 8.51
CA LYS A 107 -10.76 8.94 9.96
C LYS A 107 -9.98 7.89 10.73
N ILE A 108 -9.44 6.90 10.03
CA ILE A 108 -8.59 5.86 10.61
C ILE A 108 -7.16 6.12 10.17
N SER A 109 -6.21 6.06 11.10
CA SER A 109 -4.80 6.31 10.80
C SER A 109 -4.23 5.23 9.86
N ASP A 110 -3.15 5.59 9.17
CA ASP A 110 -2.46 4.66 8.29
C ASP A 110 -2.01 3.41 9.03
N ASP A 111 -1.45 3.56 10.22
CA ASP A 111 -0.96 2.44 11.02
C ASP A 111 -2.09 1.50 11.44
N GLU A 112 -3.25 2.05 11.81
CA GLU A 112 -4.43 1.24 12.14
C GLU A 112 -4.93 0.46 10.93
N ILE A 113 -4.93 1.06 9.74
CA ILE A 113 -5.32 0.38 8.50
C ILE A 113 -4.30 -0.71 8.15
N ILE A 114 -3.01 -0.46 8.32
CA ILE A 114 -1.98 -1.47 8.08
C ILE A 114 -2.17 -2.66 9.03
N ASP A 115 -2.47 -2.40 10.30
CA ASP A 115 -2.76 -3.47 11.27
C ASP A 115 -3.99 -4.28 10.86
N LEU A 116 -5.05 -3.61 10.39
CA LEU A 116 -6.24 -4.28 9.86
C LEU A 116 -5.93 -5.16 8.66
N ILE A 117 -5.12 -4.66 7.73
CA ILE A 117 -4.70 -5.43 6.55
C ILE A 117 -3.94 -6.68 6.98
N GLY A 118 -3.04 -6.55 7.94
CA GLY A 118 -2.31 -7.71 8.49
C GLY A 118 -3.25 -8.74 9.11
N GLU A 119 -4.24 -8.27 9.85
CA GLU A 119 -5.26 -9.12 10.47
C GLU A 119 -6.11 -9.85 9.42
N PHE A 120 -6.58 -9.12 8.41
CA PHE A 120 -7.36 -9.70 7.31
C PHE A 120 -6.53 -10.71 6.51
N TYR A 121 -5.25 -10.41 6.31
CA TYR A 121 -4.32 -11.29 5.61
C TYR A 121 -4.20 -12.63 6.32
N GLU A 122 -3.99 -12.62 7.63
CA GLU A 122 -3.87 -13.84 8.43
C GLU A 122 -5.20 -14.62 8.48
N LYS A 123 -6.31 -13.93 8.71
CA LYS A 123 -7.65 -14.55 8.75
C LYS A 123 -8.04 -15.21 7.43
N SER A 124 -7.56 -14.64 6.33
CA SER A 124 -7.86 -15.11 4.96
C SER A 124 -6.85 -16.14 4.46
N SER A 125 -5.86 -16.51 5.25
CA SER A 125 -4.76 -17.39 4.83
C SER A 125 -4.08 -16.86 3.55
N GLY A 126 -3.95 -15.54 3.44
CA GLY A 126 -3.34 -14.85 2.31
C GLY A 126 -4.20 -14.78 1.06
N ARG A 127 -5.47 -15.15 1.11
CA ARG A 127 -6.37 -15.14 -0.06
C ARG A 127 -6.94 -13.74 -0.30
N ILE A 128 -6.62 -13.17 -1.43
CA ILE A 128 -6.99 -11.79 -1.78
C ILE A 128 -8.52 -11.60 -1.81
N ASP A 129 -9.26 -12.50 -2.41
CA ASP A 129 -10.72 -12.38 -2.49
C ASP A 129 -11.36 -12.26 -1.11
N ASN A 130 -10.87 -13.05 -0.16
CA ASN A 130 -11.37 -13.00 1.22
C ASN A 130 -10.95 -11.72 1.93
N ILE A 131 -9.75 -11.22 1.65
CA ILE A 131 -9.26 -9.94 2.20
C ILE A 131 -10.14 -8.79 1.72
N GLU A 132 -10.47 -8.77 0.44
CA GLU A 132 -11.36 -7.76 -0.14
C GLU A 132 -12.74 -7.80 0.51
N ASN A 133 -13.30 -8.98 0.72
CA ASN A 133 -14.59 -9.15 1.39
C ASN A 133 -14.55 -8.65 2.83
N LEU A 134 -13.48 -8.93 3.57
CA LEU A 134 -13.32 -8.44 4.94
C LEU A 134 -13.17 -6.91 4.96
N ALA A 135 -12.47 -6.34 4.01
CA ALA A 135 -12.30 -4.89 3.90
C ALA A 135 -13.63 -4.21 3.58
N GLU A 136 -14.41 -4.75 2.65
CA GLU A 136 -15.74 -4.24 2.31
C GLU A 136 -16.68 -4.28 3.51
N LYS A 137 -16.69 -5.41 4.22
CA LYS A 137 -17.50 -5.55 5.44
C LYS A 137 -17.10 -4.53 6.49
N PHE A 138 -15.80 -4.36 6.72
CA PHE A 138 -15.30 -3.38 7.67
C PHE A 138 -15.76 -1.97 7.28
N ALA A 139 -15.66 -1.60 6.01
CA ALA A 139 -16.08 -0.30 5.51
C ALA A 139 -17.57 -0.06 5.73
N MET A 140 -18.41 -1.06 5.46
CA MET A 140 -19.86 -0.98 5.69
C MET A 140 -20.17 -0.82 7.17
N ASP A 141 -19.56 -1.61 8.02
CA ASP A 141 -19.76 -1.53 9.48
C ASP A 141 -19.32 -0.16 10.01
N PHE A 142 -18.24 0.37 9.51
CA PHE A 142 -17.77 1.70 9.87
C PHE A 142 -18.78 2.79 9.50
N LYS A 143 -19.31 2.74 8.30
CA LYS A 143 -20.34 3.69 7.81
C LYS A 143 -21.62 3.59 8.64
N CYS A 144 -22.07 2.39 8.98
CA CYS A 144 -23.26 2.17 9.78
C CYS A 144 -23.12 2.73 11.20
N LYS A 145 -21.98 2.52 11.84
CA LYS A 145 -21.69 3.06 13.17
C LYS A 145 -21.66 4.59 13.15
N ARG A 146 -21.15 5.19 12.09
CA ARG A 146 -21.10 6.63 11.92
C ARG A 146 -22.50 7.23 11.80
N VAL A 147 -23.40 6.60 11.03
CA VAL A 147 -24.79 7.03 10.88
C VAL A 147 -25.50 6.96 12.23
N ASN A 148 -25.27 5.90 13.02
CA ASN A 148 -25.88 5.74 14.34
C ASN A 148 -25.39 6.77 15.36
N ILE A 149 -24.16 7.27 15.21
CA ILE A 149 -23.60 8.31 16.10
C ILE A 149 -24.15 9.69 15.72
N ASP A 150 -24.43 9.93 14.45
CA ASP A 150 -24.98 11.21 13.95
C ASP A 150 -26.50 11.34 14.21
N GLU A 151 -27.19 10.26 14.56
CA GLU A 151 -28.59 10.28 15.01
C GLU A 151 -28.70 10.59 16.50
#